data_1ae087ff4365f7e049d6aeebe61817fe
#
_entry.id   1ae087ff4365f7e049d6aeebe61817fe
#
_cell.length_a   1.000
_cell.length_b   1.000
_cell.length_c   1.000
_cell.angle_alpha   90.00
_cell.angle_beta   90.00
_cell.angle_gamma   90.00
#
_symmetry.space_group_name_H-M   'P 1'
#
loop_
_entity.id
_entity.type
_entity.pdbx_description
1 polymer ?
#
loop_
_entity_poly.entity_id
_entity_poly.type
_entity_poly.pdbx_seq_one_letter_code
_entity_poly.pdbx_strand_id
1 'polypeptide(L)'
;MRLGSLALLLGLVALTLLIFGSIETLRIAPLIAKVVEVKGDAVAVLPPKAGRKQPVERPLKVGSLVLAGTTVKTGKDSFVVLHWVDELEMRIGPETQMKVTRSSYNKATKAIDALFMLNLGTVFVNLKRKLTPRSRLELETPAITAAVRGTAYEVEVKPDGETILQVERGTVSVKTARGQELQLTAGQAIVAKPDGDVTFVK
;
A
#
# COMPACT_ATOMS: atom_id res chain seq x y z
N MET A 1 -47.38 10.44 33.64
CA MET A 1 -45.99 10.83 33.86
C MET A 1 -45.02 9.73 33.50
N ARG A 2 -44.95 9.23 32.26
CA ARG A 2 -43.98 8.17 31.84
C ARG A 2 -43.35 8.39 30.46
N LEU A 3 -43.74 9.44 29.70
CA LEU A 3 -43.13 9.71 28.38
C LEU A 3 -41.79 10.46 28.45
N GLY A 4 -41.57 11.25 29.51
CA GLY A 4 -40.34 12.04 29.64
C GLY A 4 -39.09 11.21 29.90
N SER A 5 -39.23 10.08 30.66
CA SER A 5 -38.09 9.19 30.98
C SER A 5 -37.58 8.42 29.76
N LEU A 6 -38.47 8.02 28.83
CA LEU A 6 -38.10 7.27 27.63
C LEU A 6 -37.36 8.14 26.62
N ALA A 7 -37.80 9.39 26.46
CA ALA A 7 -37.12 10.36 25.58
C ALA A 7 -35.74 10.75 26.10
N LEU A 8 -35.55 10.86 27.41
CA LEU A 8 -34.25 11.13 28.04
C LEU A 8 -33.28 9.95 27.85
N LEU A 9 -33.77 8.71 27.99
CA LEU A 9 -32.96 7.50 27.79
C LEU A 9 -32.52 7.35 26.34
N LEU A 10 -33.40 7.56 25.37
CA LEU A 10 -33.09 7.54 23.94
C LEU A 10 -32.10 8.64 23.54
N GLY A 11 -32.23 9.83 24.12
CA GLY A 11 -31.26 10.93 23.89
C GLY A 11 -29.88 10.60 24.45
N LEU A 12 -29.78 9.95 25.62
CA LEU A 12 -28.51 9.53 26.23
C LEU A 12 -27.82 8.45 25.42
N VAL A 13 -28.57 7.45 24.91
CA VAL A 13 -28.04 6.38 24.07
C VAL A 13 -27.56 6.92 22.73
N ALA A 14 -28.30 7.83 22.10
CA ALA A 14 -27.89 8.47 20.86
C ALA A 14 -26.63 9.33 21.04
N LEU A 15 -26.50 10.05 22.15
CA LEU A 15 -25.32 10.85 22.48
C LEU A 15 -24.10 9.97 22.75
N THR A 16 -24.25 8.85 23.45
CA THR A 16 -23.15 7.91 23.68
C THR A 16 -22.69 7.24 22.37
N LEU A 17 -23.60 6.85 21.48
CA LEU A 17 -23.26 6.30 20.16
C LEU A 17 -22.51 7.31 19.28
N LEU A 18 -22.91 8.59 19.31
CA LEU A 18 -22.20 9.66 18.60
C LEU A 18 -20.79 9.89 19.15
N ILE A 19 -20.60 9.86 20.47
CA ILE A 19 -19.28 10.04 21.10
C ILE A 19 -18.39 8.83 20.82
N PHE A 20 -18.89 7.59 20.90
CA PHE A 20 -18.13 6.39 20.58
C PHE A 20 -17.75 6.32 19.11
N GLY A 21 -18.64 6.64 18.18
CA GLY A 21 -18.34 6.72 16.75
C GLY A 21 -17.28 7.75 16.42
N SER A 22 -17.27 8.89 17.11
CA SER A 22 -16.27 9.95 16.92
C SER A 22 -14.89 9.58 17.48
N ILE A 23 -14.80 8.77 18.53
CA ILE A 23 -13.54 8.34 19.13
C ILE A 23 -12.84 7.28 18.24
N GLU A 24 -13.59 6.41 17.57
CA GLU A 24 -13.03 5.42 16.66
C GLU A 24 -12.38 6.08 15.42
N THR A 25 -13.01 7.11 14.85
CA THR A 25 -12.46 7.85 13.69
C THR A 25 -11.20 8.63 14.02
N LEU A 26 -11.02 9.06 15.27
CA LEU A 26 -9.80 9.76 15.74
C LEU A 26 -8.59 8.82 15.92
N ARG A 27 -8.77 7.50 15.93
CA ARG A 27 -7.69 6.51 16.09
C ARG A 27 -7.01 6.18 14.77
N ILE A 28 -7.69 6.34 13.63
CA ILE A 28 -7.15 6.06 12.30
C ILE A 28 -6.68 7.36 11.67
N ALA A 29 -5.41 7.41 11.30
CA ALA A 29 -4.81 8.52 10.59
C ALA A 29 -4.35 8.08 9.19
N PRO A 30 -4.30 8.98 8.20
CA PRO A 30 -3.65 8.67 6.93
C PRO A 30 -2.18 8.35 7.18
N LEU A 31 -1.69 7.31 6.58
CA LEU A 31 -0.28 6.96 6.55
C LEU A 31 0.32 7.56 5.27
N ILE A 32 1.13 8.59 5.42
CA ILE A 32 1.65 9.43 4.33
C ILE A 32 3.09 9.06 4.06
N ALA A 33 3.45 8.85 2.79
CA ALA A 33 4.83 8.72 2.38
C ALA A 33 5.45 10.09 2.11
N LYS A 34 6.74 10.21 2.42
CA LYS A 34 7.59 11.32 2.03
C LYS A 34 8.58 10.87 0.98
N VAL A 35 8.71 11.63 -0.10
CA VAL A 35 9.77 11.43 -1.09
C VAL A 35 11.10 11.83 -0.46
N VAL A 36 12.04 10.90 -0.39
CA VAL A 36 13.38 11.13 0.18
C VAL A 36 14.46 11.20 -0.88
N GLU A 37 14.24 10.61 -2.05
CA GLU A 37 15.15 10.67 -3.19
C GLU A 37 14.37 10.65 -4.51
N VAL A 38 14.82 11.40 -5.50
CA VAL A 38 14.31 11.40 -6.88
C VAL A 38 15.49 11.52 -7.83
N LYS A 39 15.49 10.69 -8.86
CA LYS A 39 16.38 10.82 -10.02
C LYS A 39 15.55 10.77 -11.29
N GLY A 40 15.79 11.70 -12.21
CA GLY A 40 15.08 11.77 -13.48
C GLY A 40 13.63 12.26 -13.33
N ASP A 41 12.76 11.79 -14.21
CA ASP A 41 11.36 12.19 -14.29
C ASP A 41 10.46 11.29 -13.43
N ALA A 42 9.82 11.89 -12.44
CA ALA A 42 8.83 11.21 -11.62
C ALA A 42 7.64 12.12 -11.35
N VAL A 43 6.43 11.60 -11.50
CA VAL A 43 5.19 12.35 -11.30
C VAL A 43 4.22 11.61 -10.37
N ALA A 44 3.48 12.40 -9.57
CA ALA A 44 2.32 11.95 -8.84
C ALA A 44 1.06 12.26 -9.66
N VAL A 45 0.29 11.25 -9.99
CA VAL A 45 -1.04 11.36 -10.62
C VAL A 45 -2.08 11.29 -9.51
N LEU A 46 -2.69 12.43 -9.22
CA LEU A 46 -3.71 12.55 -8.19
C LEU A 46 -5.09 12.22 -8.76
N PRO A 47 -5.96 11.55 -8.00
CA PRO A 47 -7.31 11.28 -8.44
C PRO A 47 -8.07 12.59 -8.72
N PRO A 48 -9.07 12.57 -9.63
CA PRO A 48 -9.91 13.72 -9.88
C PRO A 48 -10.58 14.19 -8.58
N LYS A 49 -10.54 15.50 -8.32
CA LYS A 49 -11.33 16.10 -7.23
C LYS A 49 -12.79 16.26 -7.66
N ALA A 50 -13.70 16.37 -6.69
CA ALA A 50 -15.10 16.68 -6.94
C ALA A 50 -15.20 17.93 -7.88
N GLY A 51 -15.91 17.77 -9.01
CA GLY A 51 -16.07 18.80 -10.04
C GLY A 51 -14.99 18.83 -11.14
N ARG A 52 -13.93 18.01 -11.06
CA ARG A 52 -12.94 17.85 -12.14
C ARG A 52 -12.99 16.42 -12.68
N LYS A 53 -13.12 16.27 -14.01
CA LYS A 53 -13.16 14.95 -14.67
C LYS A 53 -11.77 14.34 -14.93
N GLN A 54 -10.70 15.13 -14.86
CA GLN A 54 -9.35 14.67 -15.21
C GLN A 54 -8.44 14.59 -13.98
N PRO A 55 -7.55 13.59 -13.92
CA PRO A 55 -6.50 13.50 -12.92
C PRO A 55 -5.52 14.66 -13.07
N VAL A 56 -4.84 15.00 -11.98
CA VAL A 56 -3.82 16.06 -11.96
C VAL A 56 -2.46 15.42 -11.80
N GLU A 57 -1.56 15.67 -12.75
CA GLU A 57 -0.17 15.26 -12.63
C GLU A 57 0.66 16.37 -11.97
N ARG A 58 1.55 15.98 -11.06
CA ARG A 58 2.48 16.86 -10.37
C ARG A 58 3.86 16.22 -10.33
N PRO A 59 4.92 16.94 -10.74
CA PRO A 59 6.28 16.47 -10.57
C PRO A 59 6.59 16.16 -9.10
N LEU A 60 7.22 15.02 -8.86
CA LEU A 60 7.72 14.64 -7.55
C LEU A 60 9.11 15.27 -7.33
N LYS A 61 9.31 15.78 -6.11
CA LYS A 61 10.58 16.33 -5.63
C LYS A 61 10.83 15.78 -4.22
N VAL A 62 12.09 15.82 -3.80
CA VAL A 62 12.43 15.51 -2.39
C VAL A 62 11.57 16.37 -1.46
N GLY A 63 10.94 15.75 -0.48
CA GLY A 63 9.99 16.38 0.43
C GLY A 63 8.52 16.32 -0.02
N SER A 64 8.21 15.95 -1.28
CA SER A 64 6.83 15.72 -1.72
C SER A 64 6.13 14.66 -0.88
N LEU A 65 4.82 14.83 -0.66
CA LEU A 65 4.00 13.88 0.08
C LEU A 65 3.15 13.05 -0.87
N VAL A 66 3.12 11.74 -0.64
CA VAL A 66 2.33 10.78 -1.40
C VAL A 66 1.29 10.15 -0.47
N LEU A 67 0.01 10.32 -0.81
CA LEU A 67 -1.13 9.86 -0.04
C LEU A 67 -1.85 8.72 -0.75
N ALA A 68 -2.75 8.06 -0.04
CA ALA A 68 -3.69 7.11 -0.64
C ALA A 68 -4.46 7.76 -1.82
N GLY A 69 -4.71 6.97 -2.87
CA GLY A 69 -5.30 7.39 -4.12
C GLY A 69 -4.30 7.91 -5.16
N THR A 70 -3.05 8.22 -4.78
CA THR A 70 -2.03 8.71 -5.71
C THR A 70 -1.42 7.56 -6.51
N THR A 71 -1.24 7.75 -7.82
CA THR A 71 -0.39 6.89 -8.66
C THR A 71 0.95 7.59 -8.88
N VAL A 72 2.04 6.90 -8.57
CA VAL A 72 3.40 7.33 -8.87
C VAL A 72 3.81 6.73 -10.21
N LYS A 73 4.32 7.57 -11.11
CA LYS A 73 4.89 7.15 -12.40
C LYS A 73 6.31 7.67 -12.50
N THR A 74 7.21 6.84 -13.00
CA THR A 74 8.60 7.17 -13.29
C THR A 74 8.88 7.03 -14.78
N GLY A 75 9.76 7.86 -15.28
CA GLY A 75 10.24 7.79 -16.65
C GLY A 75 11.40 6.80 -16.84
N LYS A 76 11.95 6.78 -18.04
CA LYS A 76 13.15 6.00 -18.37
C LYS A 76 14.34 6.51 -17.55
N ASP A 77 15.18 5.59 -17.07
CA ASP A 77 16.36 5.89 -16.26
C ASP A 77 16.08 6.69 -14.98
N SER A 78 14.84 6.66 -14.52
CA SER A 78 14.33 7.43 -13.39
C SER A 78 13.97 6.54 -12.22
N PHE A 79 14.05 7.07 -10.99
CA PHE A 79 13.52 6.39 -9.82
C PHE A 79 13.08 7.39 -8.76
N VAL A 80 12.25 6.92 -7.84
CA VAL A 80 11.86 7.66 -6.64
C VAL A 80 11.90 6.74 -5.43
N VAL A 81 12.39 7.27 -4.29
CA VAL A 81 12.37 6.57 -3.01
C VAL A 81 11.33 7.23 -2.12
N LEU A 82 10.39 6.42 -1.67
CA LEU A 82 9.32 6.79 -0.74
C LEU A 82 9.62 6.19 0.64
N HIS A 83 9.47 7.02 1.66
CA HIS A 83 9.65 6.60 3.05
C HIS A 83 8.37 6.86 3.85
N TRP A 84 7.85 5.83 4.49
CA TRP A 84 6.74 5.91 5.46
C TRP A 84 7.28 5.79 6.88
N VAL A 85 6.44 6.11 7.84
CA VAL A 85 6.72 5.78 9.24
C VAL A 85 6.97 4.27 9.42
N ASP A 86 7.53 3.88 10.54
CA ASP A 86 7.82 2.49 10.88
C ASP A 86 8.85 1.80 9.97
N GLU A 87 9.74 2.59 9.36
CA GLU A 87 10.87 2.12 8.56
C GLU A 87 10.45 1.34 7.29
N LEU A 88 9.26 1.63 6.75
CA LEU A 88 8.88 1.17 5.42
C LEU A 88 9.47 2.11 4.37
N GLU A 89 10.30 1.57 3.52
CA GLU A 89 10.91 2.23 2.38
C GLU A 89 10.55 1.48 1.10
N MET A 90 10.18 2.22 0.05
CA MET A 90 9.98 1.67 -1.28
C MET A 90 10.77 2.47 -2.30
N ARG A 91 11.58 1.77 -3.09
CA ARG A 91 12.24 2.32 -4.27
C ARG A 91 11.44 1.90 -5.50
N ILE A 92 10.88 2.88 -6.17
CA ILE A 92 10.12 2.72 -7.41
C ILE A 92 11.09 2.96 -8.55
N GLY A 93 11.35 1.91 -9.34
CA GLY A 93 12.34 1.88 -10.42
C GLY A 93 11.91 2.61 -11.69
N PRO A 94 12.67 2.46 -12.79
CA PRO A 94 12.35 3.08 -14.08
C PRO A 94 11.05 2.55 -14.70
N GLU A 95 10.41 3.37 -15.54
CA GLU A 95 9.20 3.01 -16.32
C GLU A 95 8.10 2.32 -15.49
N THR A 96 8.00 2.73 -14.23
CA THR A 96 7.11 2.08 -13.23
C THR A 96 5.84 2.88 -13.03
N GLN A 97 4.72 2.16 -12.87
CA GLN A 97 3.43 2.70 -12.50
C GLN A 97 2.89 1.98 -11.27
N MET A 98 2.95 2.64 -10.11
CA MET A 98 2.47 2.13 -8.83
C MET A 98 1.42 3.05 -8.22
N LYS A 99 0.29 2.50 -7.78
CA LYS A 99 -0.78 3.22 -7.07
C LYS A 99 -0.75 2.90 -5.58
N VAL A 100 -0.82 3.92 -4.75
CA VAL A 100 -1.11 3.80 -3.32
C VAL A 100 -2.62 3.72 -3.16
N THR A 101 -3.17 2.51 -3.09
CA THR A 101 -4.64 2.31 -3.07
C THR A 101 -5.22 2.62 -1.69
N ARG A 102 -4.58 2.13 -0.64
CA ARG A 102 -4.95 2.34 0.76
C ARG A 102 -3.68 2.56 1.58
N SER A 103 -3.71 3.48 2.52
CA SER A 103 -2.57 3.75 3.39
C SER A 103 -3.07 4.46 4.65
N SER A 104 -3.16 3.71 5.75
CA SER A 104 -3.66 4.20 7.03
C SER A 104 -2.89 3.63 8.21
N TYR A 105 -2.92 4.34 9.33
CA TYR A 105 -2.24 4.01 10.56
C TYR A 105 -3.18 4.14 11.75
N ASN A 106 -3.30 3.09 12.53
CA ASN A 106 -4.05 3.11 13.78
C ASN A 106 -3.14 3.50 14.94
N LYS A 107 -3.33 4.69 15.49
CA LYS A 107 -2.49 5.25 16.57
C LYS A 107 -2.55 4.43 17.86
N ALA A 108 -3.68 3.79 18.17
CA ALA A 108 -3.87 3.02 19.40
C ALA A 108 -3.18 1.65 19.33
N THR A 109 -3.31 0.96 18.19
CA THR A 109 -2.76 -0.39 18.01
C THR A 109 -1.42 -0.41 17.30
N LYS A 110 -0.96 0.75 16.80
CA LYS A 110 0.22 0.92 15.93
C LYS A 110 0.17 0.03 14.68
N ALA A 111 -1.03 -0.31 14.25
CA ALA A 111 -1.24 -1.14 13.07
C ALA A 111 -1.23 -0.28 11.79
N ILE A 112 -0.56 -0.78 10.77
CA ILE A 112 -0.57 -0.26 9.40
C ILE A 112 -1.60 -1.08 8.61
N ASP A 113 -2.42 -0.40 7.81
CA ASP A 113 -3.22 -1.00 6.75
C ASP A 113 -2.90 -0.28 5.44
N ALA A 114 -2.12 -0.95 4.60
CA ALA A 114 -1.64 -0.40 3.34
C ALA A 114 -1.77 -1.42 2.20
N LEU A 115 -2.26 -0.93 1.07
CA LEU A 115 -2.40 -1.66 -0.18
C LEU A 115 -1.80 -0.83 -1.31
N PHE A 116 -0.87 -1.42 -2.01
CA PHE A 116 -0.23 -0.89 -3.21
C PHE A 116 -0.61 -1.73 -4.42
N MET A 117 -0.73 -1.11 -5.58
CA MET A 117 -0.99 -1.80 -6.84
C MET A 117 0.12 -1.43 -7.82
N LEU A 118 0.89 -2.43 -8.23
CA LEU A 118 1.95 -2.30 -9.23
C LEU A 118 1.43 -2.86 -10.56
N ASN A 119 1.24 -2.00 -11.54
CA ASN A 119 0.72 -2.38 -12.84
C ASN A 119 1.82 -2.62 -13.89
N LEU A 120 2.96 -1.96 -13.72
CA LEU A 120 4.11 -2.03 -14.63
C LEU A 120 5.37 -1.58 -13.91
N GLY A 121 6.51 -2.19 -14.24
CA GLY A 121 7.84 -1.81 -13.79
C GLY A 121 8.25 -2.47 -12.49
N THR A 122 9.17 -1.87 -11.75
CA THR A 122 9.88 -2.50 -10.63
C THR A 122 9.72 -1.71 -9.35
N VAL A 123 9.43 -2.41 -8.26
CA VAL A 123 9.38 -1.84 -6.90
C VAL A 123 10.20 -2.73 -5.97
N PHE A 124 11.19 -2.14 -5.30
CA PHE A 124 11.88 -2.74 -4.18
C PHE A 124 11.24 -2.25 -2.87
N VAL A 125 10.79 -3.18 -2.04
CA VAL A 125 10.17 -2.93 -0.74
C VAL A 125 11.12 -3.36 0.37
N ASN A 126 11.46 -2.44 1.27
CA ASN A 126 12.28 -2.72 2.42
C ASN A 126 11.55 -2.31 3.70
N LEU A 127 11.06 -3.30 4.43
CA LEU A 127 10.44 -3.13 5.73
C LEU A 127 11.44 -3.59 6.78
N LYS A 128 12.12 -2.65 7.44
CA LYS A 128 13.19 -2.92 8.40
C LYS A 128 12.69 -3.52 9.72
N ARG A 129 11.43 -3.22 10.08
CA ARG A 129 10.80 -3.68 11.33
C ARG A 129 9.66 -4.65 11.07
N LYS A 130 9.48 -5.65 11.95
CA LYS A 130 8.29 -6.51 11.92
C LYS A 130 7.05 -5.70 12.25
N LEU A 131 6.05 -5.81 11.41
CA LEU A 131 4.74 -5.21 11.65
C LEU A 131 4.01 -5.91 12.81
N THR A 132 3.09 -5.19 13.45
CA THR A 132 2.22 -5.76 14.48
C THR A 132 1.32 -6.85 13.87
N PRO A 133 0.81 -7.80 14.66
CA PRO A 133 -0.11 -8.84 14.15
C PRO A 133 -1.39 -8.32 13.50
N ARG A 134 -1.78 -7.08 13.83
CA ARG A 134 -2.96 -6.40 13.28
C ARG A 134 -2.67 -5.57 12.03
N SER A 135 -1.40 -5.47 11.63
CA SER A 135 -1.01 -4.75 10.42
C SER A 135 -1.24 -5.61 9.19
N ARG A 136 -1.58 -4.93 8.10
CA ARG A 136 -1.72 -5.49 6.76
C ARG A 136 -0.93 -4.62 5.79
N LEU A 137 0.06 -5.18 5.15
CA LEU A 137 0.83 -4.56 4.09
C LEU A 137 0.81 -5.48 2.89
N GLU A 138 0.19 -5.04 1.81
CA GLU A 138 -0.02 -5.82 0.60
C GLU A 138 0.43 -5.04 -0.62
N LEU A 139 1.00 -5.76 -1.58
CA LEU A 139 1.30 -5.29 -2.92
C LEU A 139 0.63 -6.23 -3.91
N GLU A 140 -0.30 -5.67 -4.68
CA GLU A 140 -1.03 -6.37 -5.74
C GLU A 140 -0.40 -6.09 -7.10
N THR A 141 -0.38 -7.11 -7.94
CA THR A 141 -0.01 -7.07 -9.35
C THR A 141 -1.08 -7.77 -10.18
N PRO A 142 -1.00 -7.77 -11.52
CA PRO A 142 -1.91 -8.56 -12.34
C PRO A 142 -1.88 -10.08 -12.07
N ALA A 143 -0.76 -10.61 -11.55
CA ALA A 143 -0.57 -12.05 -11.35
C ALA A 143 -0.69 -12.50 -9.88
N ILE A 144 -0.30 -11.66 -8.92
CA ILE A 144 -0.23 -12.05 -7.50
C ILE A 144 -0.62 -10.92 -6.55
N THR A 145 -0.96 -11.31 -5.33
CA THR A 145 -0.96 -10.45 -4.16
C THR A 145 0.14 -10.91 -3.20
N ALA A 146 1.10 -10.03 -2.92
CA ALA A 146 2.17 -10.26 -1.95
C ALA A 146 1.83 -9.60 -0.62
N ALA A 147 1.75 -10.38 0.46
CA ALA A 147 1.53 -9.91 1.83
C ALA A 147 2.80 -10.09 2.67
N VAL A 148 3.20 -9.07 3.42
CA VAL A 148 4.50 -9.03 4.08
C VAL A 148 4.42 -8.57 5.54
N ARG A 149 5.44 -8.98 6.32
CA ARG A 149 5.51 -8.65 7.75
C ARG A 149 6.95 -8.48 8.27
N GLY A 150 7.77 -7.68 7.61
CA GLY A 150 9.17 -7.46 8.00
C GLY A 150 10.14 -8.12 7.05
N THR A 151 10.05 -7.72 5.79
CA THR A 151 10.74 -8.32 4.65
C THR A 151 11.44 -7.28 3.81
N ALA A 152 12.46 -7.72 3.05
CA ALA A 152 12.98 -7.00 1.89
C ALA A 152 12.77 -7.87 0.66
N TYR A 153 12.14 -7.33 -0.37
CA TYR A 153 11.82 -8.05 -1.59
C TYR A 153 11.65 -7.10 -2.77
N GLU A 154 11.85 -7.63 -3.96
CA GLU A 154 11.64 -6.91 -5.21
C GLU A 154 10.50 -7.55 -5.99
N VAL A 155 9.71 -6.72 -6.64
CA VAL A 155 8.66 -7.12 -7.58
C VAL A 155 8.83 -6.37 -8.87
N GLU A 156 8.89 -7.11 -9.98
CA GLU A 156 8.85 -6.59 -11.33
C GLU A 156 7.57 -7.06 -12.04
N VAL A 157 6.87 -6.14 -12.67
CA VAL A 157 5.71 -6.44 -13.54
C VAL A 157 6.05 -6.06 -14.97
N LYS A 158 5.99 -7.04 -15.86
CA LYS A 158 6.21 -6.85 -17.30
C LYS A 158 4.98 -6.31 -18.02
N PRO A 159 5.11 -5.81 -19.26
CA PRO A 159 3.97 -5.27 -20.02
C PRO A 159 2.82 -6.27 -20.26
N ASP A 160 3.11 -7.57 -20.27
CA ASP A 160 2.10 -8.64 -20.39
C ASP A 160 1.44 -9.03 -19.07
N GLY A 161 1.85 -8.38 -17.96
CA GLY A 161 1.38 -8.63 -16.60
C GLY A 161 2.12 -9.77 -15.89
N GLU A 162 3.08 -10.45 -16.55
CA GLU A 162 3.97 -11.40 -15.87
C GLU A 162 4.67 -10.68 -14.71
N THR A 163 4.69 -11.33 -13.55
CA THR A 163 5.24 -10.77 -12.31
C THR A 163 6.39 -11.64 -11.83
N ILE A 164 7.55 -11.03 -11.60
CA ILE A 164 8.69 -11.64 -10.95
C ILE A 164 8.73 -11.12 -9.52
N LEU A 165 8.80 -12.02 -8.53
CA LEU A 165 8.99 -11.67 -7.13
C LEU A 165 10.20 -12.38 -6.59
N GLN A 166 11.14 -11.63 -6.02
CA GLN A 166 12.36 -12.13 -5.38
C GLN A 166 12.44 -11.65 -3.93
N VAL A 167 12.67 -12.57 -3.01
CA VAL A 167 12.79 -12.28 -1.58
C VAL A 167 14.25 -12.18 -1.19
N GLU A 168 14.69 -11.01 -0.69
CA GLU A 168 16.06 -10.82 -0.20
C GLU A 168 16.17 -11.17 1.29
N ARG A 169 15.12 -10.82 2.09
CA ARG A 169 15.11 -11.05 3.52
C ARG A 169 13.70 -11.29 4.03
N GLY A 170 13.53 -12.25 4.95
CA GLY A 170 12.28 -12.55 5.62
C GLY A 170 11.42 -13.52 4.85
N THR A 171 10.09 -13.38 4.97
CA THR A 171 9.10 -14.26 4.36
C THR A 171 7.99 -13.43 3.72
N VAL A 172 7.65 -13.74 2.49
CA VAL A 172 6.53 -13.15 1.74
C VAL A 172 5.46 -14.23 1.53
N SER A 173 4.23 -13.93 1.95
CA SER A 173 3.06 -14.75 1.60
C SER A 173 2.51 -14.27 0.26
N VAL A 174 2.38 -15.16 -0.71
CA VAL A 174 1.91 -14.86 -2.06
C VAL A 174 0.61 -15.60 -2.30
N LYS A 175 -0.38 -14.88 -2.84
CA LYS A 175 -1.62 -15.45 -3.36
C LYS A 175 -1.70 -15.20 -4.86
N THR A 176 -1.86 -16.26 -5.65
CA THR A 176 -1.95 -16.17 -7.12
C THR A 176 -3.37 -15.81 -7.58
N ALA A 177 -3.54 -15.48 -8.86
CA ALA A 177 -4.84 -15.23 -9.47
C ALA A 177 -5.79 -16.44 -9.38
N ARG A 178 -5.27 -17.69 -9.35
CA ARG A 178 -6.06 -18.92 -9.13
C ARG A 178 -6.35 -19.22 -7.65
N GLY A 179 -5.89 -18.35 -6.72
CA GLY A 179 -6.11 -18.53 -5.29
C GLY A 179 -5.12 -19.47 -4.61
N GLN A 180 -4.08 -19.93 -5.31
CA GLN A 180 -3.00 -20.73 -4.71
C GLN A 180 -2.21 -19.83 -3.73
N GLU A 181 -1.93 -20.34 -2.55
CA GLU A 181 -1.14 -19.68 -1.52
C GLU A 181 0.25 -20.30 -1.42
N LEU A 182 1.27 -19.45 -1.45
CA LEU A 182 2.68 -19.81 -1.39
C LEU A 182 3.36 -18.97 -0.31
N GLN A 183 4.41 -19.52 0.30
CA GLN A 183 5.33 -18.77 1.14
C GLN A 183 6.72 -18.82 0.53
N LEU A 184 7.31 -17.65 0.30
CA LEU A 184 8.68 -17.48 -0.17
C LEU A 184 9.55 -16.94 0.94
N THR A 185 10.73 -17.55 1.09
CA THR A 185 11.74 -17.11 2.05
C THR A 185 12.94 -16.48 1.34
N ALA A 186 13.85 -15.89 2.11
CA ALA A 186 15.06 -15.27 1.59
C ALA A 186 15.80 -16.17 0.58
N GLY A 187 16.21 -15.61 -0.55
CA GLY A 187 16.87 -16.27 -1.66
C GLY A 187 15.94 -16.97 -2.65
N GLN A 188 14.64 -17.04 -2.38
CA GLN A 188 13.68 -17.63 -3.32
C GLN A 188 13.08 -16.57 -4.24
N ALA A 189 12.80 -16.98 -5.47
CA ALA A 189 12.12 -16.17 -6.46
C ALA A 189 11.08 -16.99 -7.23
N ILE A 190 10.04 -16.32 -7.71
CA ILE A 190 9.03 -16.90 -8.60
C ILE A 190 8.78 -16.00 -9.80
N VAL A 191 8.33 -16.61 -10.88
CA VAL A 191 7.65 -15.97 -12.01
C VAL A 191 6.21 -16.42 -11.98
N ALA A 192 5.28 -15.46 -11.92
CA ALA A 192 3.84 -15.70 -11.91
C ALA A 192 3.19 -15.02 -13.11
N LYS A 193 2.25 -15.71 -13.75
CA LYS A 193 1.48 -15.18 -14.88
C LYS A 193 0.07 -14.75 -14.44
N PRO A 194 -0.57 -13.82 -15.16
CA PRO A 194 -1.93 -13.38 -14.84
C PRO A 194 -2.99 -14.50 -14.88
N ASP A 195 -2.73 -15.57 -15.61
CA ASP A 195 -3.56 -16.77 -15.64
C ASP A 195 -3.43 -17.65 -14.38
N GLY A 196 -2.50 -17.30 -13.47
CA GLY A 196 -2.25 -17.94 -12.20
C GLY A 196 -1.19 -19.05 -12.23
N ASP A 197 -0.51 -19.28 -13.37
CA ASP A 197 0.64 -20.19 -13.44
C ASP A 197 1.84 -19.59 -12.71
N VAL A 198 2.56 -20.43 -11.94
CA VAL A 198 3.72 -20.03 -11.14
C VAL A 198 4.88 -21.00 -11.34
N THR A 199 6.06 -20.45 -11.53
CA THR A 199 7.32 -21.20 -11.65
C THR A 199 8.35 -20.64 -10.68
N PHE A 200 9.00 -21.52 -9.92
CA PHE A 200 10.15 -21.11 -9.10
C PHE A 200 11.39 -20.89 -9.98
N VAL A 201 12.08 -19.78 -9.73
CA VAL A 201 13.36 -19.47 -10.37
C VAL A 201 14.46 -20.14 -9.53
N LYS A 202 15.38 -20.82 -10.21
CA LYS A 202 16.54 -21.46 -9.58
C LYS A 202 17.72 -20.48 -9.52
#